data_9e2fd6143d8955ebd95629d3977088e7
#
_entry.id   9e2fd6143d8955ebd95629d3977088e7
#
_cell.length_a   1.000
_cell.length_b   1.000
_cell.length_c   1.000
_cell.angle_alpha   90.00
_cell.angle_beta   90.00
_cell.angle_gamma   90.00
#
_symmetry.space_group_name_H-M   'P 1'
#
loop_
_entity.id
_entity.type
_entity.pdbx_description
1 polymer ?
#
loop_
_entity_poly.entity_id
_entity_poly.type
_entity_poly.pdbx_seq_one_letter_code
_entity_poly.pdbx_strand_id
1 'polypeptide(L)'
;MELLDELLLYIEKHMSEKITLADTAHRFLVSESSISQLFRKRLKVSFYRFVTQRRLISAKTLILEGVLAEQAGAQVGFGDYSTFFRAFKREYGLSPTEYRKLMEEPLPDAQILPDA
;
A
#
# COMPACT_ATOMS: atom_id res chain seq x y z
N MET A 1 2.24 -15.03 -19.87
CA MET A 1 1.94 -14.42 -18.55
C MET A 1 0.44 -14.23 -18.42
N GLU A 2 -0.14 -14.64 -17.33
CA GLU A 2 -1.57 -14.49 -17.10
C GLU A 2 -1.95 -13.03 -16.93
N LEU A 3 -3.22 -12.70 -17.21
CA LEU A 3 -3.73 -11.33 -17.05
C LEU A 3 -3.50 -10.81 -15.63
N LEU A 4 -3.75 -11.63 -14.62
CA LEU A 4 -3.55 -11.20 -13.23
C LEU A 4 -2.10 -10.77 -12.99
N ASP A 5 -1.14 -11.53 -13.48
CA ASP A 5 0.29 -11.18 -13.33
C ASP A 5 0.59 -9.83 -13.97
N GLU A 6 0.04 -9.61 -15.16
CA GLU A 6 0.25 -8.33 -15.86
C GLU A 6 -0.38 -7.17 -15.12
N LEU A 7 -1.57 -7.38 -14.55
CA LEU A 7 -2.24 -6.35 -13.75
C LEU A 7 -1.44 -6.03 -12.48
N LEU A 8 -0.89 -7.02 -11.82
CA LEU A 8 -0.08 -6.81 -10.62
C LEU A 8 1.19 -6.03 -10.95
N LEU A 9 1.85 -6.35 -12.05
CA LEU A 9 3.03 -5.61 -12.49
C LEU A 9 2.67 -4.17 -12.85
N TYR A 10 1.53 -3.97 -13.51
CA TYR A 10 1.04 -2.65 -13.86
C TYR A 10 0.82 -1.79 -12.61
N ILE A 11 0.18 -2.35 -11.59
CA ILE A 11 -0.08 -1.65 -10.34
C ILE A 11 1.24 -1.23 -9.68
N GLU A 12 2.21 -2.15 -9.60
CA GLU A 12 3.51 -1.83 -9.00
C GLU A 12 4.23 -0.72 -9.76
N LYS A 13 4.21 -0.78 -11.08
CA LYS A 13 4.89 0.20 -11.91
C LYS A 13 4.26 1.59 -11.87
N HIS A 14 2.93 1.65 -11.73
CA HIS A 14 2.19 2.92 -11.78
C HIS A 14 1.62 3.35 -10.42
N MET A 15 2.12 2.78 -9.34
CA MET A 15 1.60 3.00 -8.00
C MET A 15 1.57 4.47 -7.60
N SER A 16 2.56 5.26 -8.00
CA SER A 16 2.64 6.67 -7.66
C SER A 16 1.66 7.55 -8.45
N GLU A 17 1.01 6.98 -9.46
CA GLU A 17 0.09 7.68 -10.33
C GLU A 17 -1.35 7.39 -9.93
N LYS A 18 -2.29 8.13 -10.52
CA LYS A 18 -3.70 7.83 -10.32
C LYS A 18 -4.02 6.53 -11.07
N ILE A 19 -4.58 5.56 -10.35
CA ILE A 19 -5.00 4.29 -10.93
C ILE A 19 -6.50 4.19 -10.80
N THR A 20 -7.20 4.02 -11.94
CA THR A 20 -8.64 3.79 -11.96
C THR A 20 -8.93 2.46 -12.63
N LEU A 21 -10.03 1.85 -12.23
CA LEU A 21 -10.48 0.60 -12.84
C LEU A 21 -10.79 0.81 -14.32
N ALA A 22 -11.40 1.95 -14.66
CA ALA A 22 -11.75 2.27 -16.05
C ALA A 22 -10.50 2.37 -16.93
N ASP A 23 -9.51 3.12 -16.50
CA ASP A 23 -8.24 3.26 -17.23
C ASP A 23 -7.53 1.93 -17.39
N THR A 24 -7.50 1.15 -16.33
CA THR A 24 -6.83 -0.16 -16.33
C THR A 24 -7.51 -1.10 -17.30
N ALA A 25 -8.83 -1.16 -17.26
CA ALA A 25 -9.61 -1.99 -18.18
C ALA A 25 -9.35 -1.58 -19.64
N HIS A 26 -9.31 -0.28 -19.90
CA HIS A 26 -9.04 0.22 -21.23
C HIS A 26 -7.65 -0.20 -21.72
N ARG A 27 -6.65 -0.06 -20.87
CA ARG A 27 -5.26 -0.43 -21.21
C ARG A 27 -5.10 -1.90 -21.54
N PHE A 28 -5.78 -2.76 -20.81
CA PHE A 28 -5.68 -4.20 -20.98
C PHE A 28 -6.73 -4.78 -21.93
N LEU A 29 -7.58 -3.92 -22.51
CA LEU A 29 -8.60 -4.33 -23.46
C LEU A 29 -9.53 -5.40 -22.90
N VAL A 30 -9.91 -5.21 -21.65
CA VAL A 30 -10.87 -6.07 -20.96
C VAL A 30 -11.94 -5.20 -20.30
N SER A 31 -13.02 -5.81 -19.84
CA SER A 31 -14.07 -5.07 -19.13
C SER A 31 -13.65 -4.80 -17.69
N GLU A 32 -14.22 -3.75 -17.09
CA GLU A 32 -14.03 -3.48 -15.67
C GLU A 32 -14.52 -4.64 -14.83
N SER A 33 -15.63 -5.25 -15.23
CA SER A 33 -16.19 -6.40 -14.55
C SER A 33 -15.22 -7.59 -14.53
N SER A 34 -14.51 -7.83 -15.63
CA SER A 34 -13.53 -8.91 -15.71
C SER A 34 -12.42 -8.72 -14.69
N ILE A 35 -11.92 -7.50 -14.55
CA ILE A 35 -10.87 -7.19 -13.58
C ILE A 35 -11.41 -7.34 -12.15
N SER A 36 -12.58 -6.78 -11.88
CA SER A 36 -13.19 -6.86 -10.55
C SER A 36 -13.40 -8.30 -10.11
N GLN A 37 -13.94 -9.12 -11.00
CA GLN A 37 -14.18 -10.54 -10.69
C GLN A 37 -12.87 -11.29 -10.49
N LEU A 38 -11.88 -11.01 -11.30
CA LEU A 38 -10.57 -11.65 -11.19
C LEU A 38 -9.93 -11.38 -9.83
N PHE A 39 -9.95 -10.13 -9.37
CA PHE A 39 -9.39 -9.76 -8.07
C PHE A 39 -10.17 -10.41 -6.93
N ARG A 40 -11.48 -10.34 -6.96
CA ARG A 40 -12.30 -10.95 -5.91
C ARG A 40 -12.13 -12.47 -5.86
N LYS A 41 -12.08 -13.10 -7.00
CA LYS A 41 -11.96 -14.56 -7.08
C LYS A 41 -10.57 -15.05 -6.67
N ARG A 42 -9.52 -14.42 -7.16
CA ARG A 42 -8.15 -14.88 -6.97
C ARG A 42 -7.48 -14.28 -5.74
N LEU A 43 -7.77 -13.02 -5.41
CA LEU A 43 -7.10 -12.30 -4.31
C LEU A 43 -8.04 -11.99 -3.14
N LYS A 44 -9.35 -12.25 -3.30
CA LYS A 44 -10.36 -12.09 -2.24
C LYS A 44 -10.53 -10.62 -1.78
N VAL A 45 -10.13 -9.68 -2.61
CA VAL A 45 -10.30 -8.23 -2.33
C VAL A 45 -10.75 -7.53 -3.60
N SER A 46 -11.29 -6.30 -3.45
CA SER A 46 -11.60 -5.48 -4.61
C SER A 46 -10.31 -4.94 -5.23
N PHE A 47 -10.40 -4.52 -6.48
CA PHE A 47 -9.27 -3.91 -7.18
C PHE A 47 -8.72 -2.69 -6.42
N TYR A 48 -9.59 -1.79 -6.01
CA TYR A 48 -9.16 -0.58 -5.29
C TYR A 48 -8.59 -0.89 -3.91
N ARG A 49 -9.15 -1.87 -3.23
CA ARG A 49 -8.63 -2.30 -1.93
C ARG A 49 -7.21 -2.85 -2.10
N PHE A 50 -6.98 -3.63 -3.13
CA PHE A 50 -5.66 -4.17 -3.42
C PHE A 50 -4.65 -3.05 -3.68
N VAL A 51 -5.02 -2.08 -4.53
CA VAL A 51 -4.13 -0.94 -4.82
C VAL A 51 -3.79 -0.18 -3.54
N THR A 52 -4.80 0.09 -2.69
CA THR A 52 -4.59 0.77 -1.41
C THR A 52 -3.63 -0.01 -0.52
N GLN A 53 -3.81 -1.31 -0.40
CA GLN A 53 -2.95 -2.15 0.43
C GLN A 53 -1.50 -2.12 -0.05
N ARG A 54 -1.29 -2.17 -1.37
CA ARG A 54 0.06 -2.11 -1.93
C ARG A 54 0.71 -0.76 -1.68
N ARG A 55 -0.04 0.33 -1.81
CA ARG A 55 0.44 1.67 -1.50
C ARG A 55 0.86 1.79 -0.04
N LEU A 56 0.05 1.25 0.87
CA LEU A 56 0.35 1.31 2.30
C LEU A 56 1.60 0.51 2.65
N ILE A 57 1.79 -0.65 2.05
CA ILE A 57 2.99 -1.45 2.27
C ILE A 57 4.24 -0.68 1.80
N SER A 58 4.17 -0.06 0.63
CA SER A 58 5.29 0.73 0.10
C SER A 58 5.57 1.96 0.96
N ALA A 59 4.51 2.63 1.43
CA ALA A 59 4.68 3.78 2.33
C ALA A 59 5.35 3.38 3.65
N LYS A 60 4.97 2.24 4.19
CA LYS A 60 5.53 1.71 5.42
C LYS A 60 7.04 1.49 5.27
N THR A 61 7.44 0.92 4.15
CA THR A 61 8.86 0.72 3.84
C THR A 61 9.61 2.06 3.77
N LEU A 62 9.03 3.05 3.10
CA LEU A 62 9.65 4.38 3.01
C LEU A 62 9.80 5.02 4.38
N ILE A 63 8.80 4.90 5.24
CA ILE A 63 8.86 5.44 6.60
C ILE A 63 9.98 4.76 7.39
N LEU A 64 10.14 3.45 7.25
CA LEU A 64 11.23 2.73 7.90
C LEU A 64 12.60 3.16 7.39
N GLU A 65 12.67 3.63 6.15
CA GLU A 65 13.90 4.15 5.54
C GLU A 65 14.16 5.60 5.91
N GLY A 66 13.27 6.22 6.69
CA GLY A 66 13.47 7.59 7.16
C GLY A 66 12.70 8.65 6.39
N VAL A 67 11.88 8.28 5.42
CA VAL A 67 11.06 9.23 4.67
C VAL A 67 9.94 9.75 5.58
N LEU A 68 9.71 11.06 5.57
CA LEU A 68 8.64 11.66 6.35
C LEU A 68 7.28 11.12 5.91
N ALA A 69 6.36 10.93 6.86
CA ALA A 69 5.06 10.34 6.60
C ALA A 69 4.30 11.04 5.47
N GLU A 70 4.32 12.38 5.47
CA GLU A 70 3.66 13.17 4.43
C GLU A 70 4.22 12.88 3.05
N GLN A 71 5.53 12.81 2.95
CA GLN A 71 6.22 12.51 1.69
C GLN A 71 5.99 11.07 1.26
N ALA A 72 6.00 10.14 2.20
CA ALA A 72 5.77 8.73 1.90
C ALA A 72 4.39 8.53 1.28
N GLY A 73 3.36 9.12 1.87
CA GLY A 73 2.00 9.03 1.35
C GLY A 73 1.89 9.57 -0.07
N ALA A 74 2.50 10.73 -0.32
CA ALA A 74 2.51 11.34 -1.65
C ALA A 74 3.25 10.49 -2.67
N GLN A 75 4.41 9.97 -2.29
CA GLN A 75 5.23 9.17 -3.22
C GLN A 75 4.55 7.88 -3.67
N VAL A 76 3.73 7.29 -2.80
CA VAL A 76 3.05 6.04 -3.17
C VAL A 76 1.68 6.28 -3.81
N GLY A 77 1.31 7.53 -4.06
CA GLY A 77 0.14 7.83 -4.88
C GLY A 77 -1.11 8.27 -4.16
N PHE A 78 -1.05 8.56 -2.86
CA PHE A 78 -2.20 9.14 -2.18
C PHE A 78 -2.34 10.62 -2.57
N GLY A 79 -3.56 11.03 -2.90
CA GLY A 79 -3.81 12.38 -3.38
C GLY A 79 -3.66 13.45 -2.30
N ASP A 80 -3.95 13.11 -1.05
CA ASP A 80 -3.80 14.02 0.07
C ASP A 80 -3.42 13.24 1.33
N TYR A 81 -2.86 13.95 2.30
CA TYR A 81 -2.38 13.33 3.53
C TYR A 81 -3.51 12.76 4.37
N SER A 82 -4.67 13.42 4.39
CA SER A 82 -5.81 12.95 5.20
C SER A 82 -6.27 11.57 4.74
N THR A 83 -6.34 11.36 3.44
CA THR A 83 -6.72 10.05 2.89
C THR A 83 -5.70 8.99 3.26
N PHE A 84 -4.42 9.31 3.14
CA PHE A 84 -3.34 8.41 3.54
C PHE A 84 -3.40 8.10 5.03
N PHE A 85 -3.53 9.13 5.86
CA PHE A 85 -3.61 8.97 7.31
C PHE A 85 -4.71 7.99 7.71
N ARG A 86 -5.92 8.20 7.18
CA ARG A 86 -7.07 7.35 7.52
C ARG A 86 -6.87 5.92 7.04
N ALA A 87 -6.37 5.74 5.83
CA ALA A 87 -6.13 4.41 5.27
C ALA A 87 -5.06 3.67 6.07
N PHE A 88 -3.98 4.34 6.41
CA PHE A 88 -2.88 3.77 7.18
C PHE A 88 -3.36 3.34 8.57
N LYS A 89 -4.06 4.22 9.27
CA LYS A 89 -4.54 3.93 10.61
C LYS A 89 -5.56 2.79 10.61
N ARG A 90 -6.43 2.75 9.60
CA ARG A 90 -7.40 1.65 9.46
C ARG A 90 -6.70 0.31 9.27
N GLU A 91 -5.66 0.28 8.45
CA GLU A 91 -4.96 -0.96 8.13
C GLU A 91 -4.07 -1.44 9.27
N TYR A 92 -3.36 -0.54 9.93
CA TYR A 92 -2.32 -0.90 10.90
C TYR A 92 -2.66 -0.56 12.35
N GLY A 93 -3.73 0.15 12.61
CA GLY A 93 -4.12 0.53 13.97
C GLY A 93 -3.34 1.70 14.55
N LEU A 94 -2.34 2.20 13.83
CA LEU A 94 -1.51 3.32 14.23
C LEU A 94 -1.49 4.34 13.10
N SER A 95 -1.33 5.63 13.44
CA SER A 95 -1.09 6.64 12.42
C SER A 95 0.32 6.47 11.84
N PRO A 96 0.59 7.04 10.68
CA PRO A 96 1.95 6.99 10.12
C PRO A 96 3.01 7.57 11.06
N THR A 97 2.67 8.65 11.74
CA THR A 97 3.60 9.30 12.68
C THR A 97 3.83 8.43 13.91
N GLU A 98 2.77 7.84 14.44
CA GLU A 98 2.87 6.91 15.57
C GLU A 98 3.71 5.69 15.20
N TYR A 99 3.50 5.16 14.01
CA TYR A 99 4.27 4.03 13.51
C TYR A 99 5.76 4.36 13.42
N ARG A 100 6.09 5.51 12.85
CA ARG A 100 7.46 5.97 12.75
C ARG A 100 8.12 6.07 14.12
N LYS A 101 7.42 6.69 15.07
CA LYS A 101 7.92 6.87 16.42
C LYS A 101 8.18 5.54 17.11
N LEU A 102 7.25 4.61 16.94
CA LEU A 102 7.39 3.27 17.51
C LEU A 102 8.62 2.55 16.96
N MET A 103 8.89 2.70 15.67
CA MET A 103 10.02 2.04 15.02
C MET A 103 11.37 2.68 15.38
N GLU A 104 11.37 3.93 15.82
CA GLU A 104 12.58 4.63 16.23
C GLU A 104 13.00 4.30 17.67
N GLU A 105 12.07 3.82 18.49
CA GLU A 105 12.37 3.50 19.87
C GLU A 105 13.15 2.20 19.98
N PRO A 106 14.21 2.16 20.82
CA PRO A 106 14.90 0.91 21.06
C PRO A 106 13.94 -0.10 21.70
N LEU A 107 14.07 -1.35 21.30
CA LEU A 107 13.26 -2.42 21.89
C LEU A 107 13.67 -2.58 23.36
N PRO A 108 12.71 -2.48 24.31
CA PRO A 108 13.03 -2.63 25.73
C PRO A 108 13.77 -3.92 26.05
N ASP A 109 13.37 -5.00 25.42
CA ASP A 109 13.94 -6.33 25.67
C ASP A 109 15.38 -6.47 25.23
N ALA A 110 15.82 -5.66 24.27
CA ALA A 110 17.20 -5.68 23.81
C ALA A 110 18.17 -5.27 24.92
N GLN A 111 17.68 -4.56 25.93
CA GLN A 111 18.48 -4.05 27.02
C GLN A 111 18.51 -5.00 28.20
N ILE A 112 17.58 -5.92 28.27
CA ILE A 112 17.40 -6.81 29.41
C ILE A 112 17.38 -8.29 29.06
N LEU A 113 17.83 -8.61 27.84
CA LEU A 113 17.93 -9.99 27.44
C LEU A 113 18.86 -10.68 28.40
N PRO A 114 18.39 -11.78 29.02
CA PRO A 114 19.28 -12.51 29.94
C PRO A 114 20.46 -13.04 29.15
N ASP A 115 21.60 -12.97 29.78
CA ASP A 115 22.76 -13.63 29.24
C ASP A 115 22.48 -15.12 29.30
N ALA A 116 22.36 -15.70 28.17
CA ALA A 116 22.06 -17.12 28.12
C ALA A 116 23.16 -17.95 28.68
#